data_23cdd2f37a4f6c8bbd923d706a605638
#
_entry.id   23cdd2f37a4f6c8bbd923d706a605638
#
_cell.length_a   1.000
_cell.length_b   1.000
_cell.length_c   1.000
_cell.angle_alpha   90.00
_cell.angle_beta   90.00
_cell.angle_gamma   90.00
#
_symmetry.space_group_name_H-M   'P 1'
#
loop_
_entity.id
_entity.type
_entity.pdbx_description
1 polymer ?
#
loop_
_entity_poly.entity_id
_entity_poly.type
_entity_poly.pdbx_seq_one_letter_code
_entity_poly.pdbx_strand_id
1 'polypeptide(L)'
;MKLISRVVCVAAMLLSGCAGDPPRYLDLMPAPAVYEQGETPLGRTDARVASAGSGALDMLYATNRAPAALSDDEDEPYYSGERGYLVRVGKADISFGDSDITWDEARRISLLKNRPGSFPLQVSGVREAGILASSVSVFTPADMAATVDDRPAHEFVREIEARLARSPVKDIFIYVHGYKVNFENPLLVASEMWHFLGYEGAFIAFSWPSTPARLAYMKDIETARVSAWGLRRLLEFLARETSAERIHIVGYSAGTRVVLTTL
;
A
#
# COMPACT_ATOMS: atom_id res chain seq x y z
N MET A 1 44.25 21.93 -1.78
CA MET A 1 43.96 20.69 -1.00
C MET A 1 42.91 20.86 0.10
N LYS A 2 42.85 21.96 0.87
CA LYS A 2 41.83 22.11 1.94
C LYS A 2 40.38 22.29 1.50
N LEU A 3 40.12 22.77 0.27
CA LEU A 3 38.78 22.98 -0.25
C LEU A 3 38.14 21.65 -0.71
N ILE A 4 38.90 20.79 -1.34
CA ILE A 4 38.44 19.45 -1.83
C ILE A 4 38.08 18.55 -0.65
N SER A 5 38.85 18.61 0.46
CA SER A 5 38.58 17.85 1.68
C SER A 5 37.25 18.24 2.34
N ARG A 6 36.88 19.54 2.31
CA ARG A 6 35.62 20.04 2.89
C ARG A 6 34.41 19.66 2.04
N VAL A 7 34.53 19.65 0.71
CA VAL A 7 33.47 19.24 -0.21
C VAL A 7 33.19 17.74 -0.11
N VAL A 8 34.24 16.91 0.05
CA VAL A 8 34.10 15.46 0.26
C VAL A 8 33.42 15.16 1.61
N CYS A 9 33.76 15.89 2.69
CA CYS A 9 33.09 15.70 3.99
C CYS A 9 31.62 16.14 3.97
N VAL A 10 31.26 17.22 3.28
CA VAL A 10 29.86 17.64 3.14
C VAL A 10 29.07 16.68 2.27
N ALA A 11 29.65 16.15 1.17
CA ALA A 11 29.02 15.13 0.35
C ALA A 11 28.83 13.81 1.13
N ALA A 12 29.78 13.41 1.97
CA ALA A 12 29.67 12.25 2.85
C ALA A 12 28.57 12.41 3.92
N MET A 13 28.40 13.61 4.49
CA MET A 13 27.31 13.89 5.46
C MET A 13 25.91 13.90 4.81
N LEU A 14 25.80 14.32 3.55
CA LEU A 14 24.53 14.26 2.82
C LEU A 14 24.14 12.84 2.42
N LEU A 15 25.09 11.90 2.36
CA LEU A 15 24.84 10.48 2.08
C LEU A 15 24.50 9.67 3.33
N SER A 16 24.76 10.19 4.54
CA SER A 16 24.51 9.47 5.81
C SER A 16 23.06 9.52 6.29
N GLY A 17 22.21 10.29 5.68
CA GLY A 17 20.87 10.63 6.16
C GLY A 17 19.75 9.62 5.91
N CYS A 18 19.97 8.36 5.59
CA CYS A 18 18.94 7.30 5.55
C CYS A 18 19.57 5.90 5.50
N ALA A 19 20.20 5.44 6.55
CA ALA A 19 20.97 4.21 6.63
C ALA A 19 20.21 3.06 7.30
N GLY A 20 18.95 2.84 7.03
CA GLY A 20 18.22 1.66 7.50
C GLY A 20 17.37 1.07 6.40
N ASP A 21 17.11 -0.21 6.47
CA ASP A 21 16.03 -0.83 5.72
C ASP A 21 14.71 -0.20 6.11
N PRO A 22 13.72 -0.13 5.19
CA PRO A 22 12.41 0.39 5.55
C PRO A 22 11.84 -0.43 6.70
N PRO A 23 11.35 0.21 7.77
CA PRO A 23 10.82 -0.52 8.91
C PRO A 23 9.61 -1.37 8.48
N ARG A 24 9.51 -2.57 9.03
CA ARG A 24 8.37 -3.48 8.82
C ARG A 24 7.11 -3.05 9.59
N TYR A 25 7.25 -2.08 10.46
CA TYR A 25 6.17 -1.47 11.21
C TYR A 25 6.13 0.02 10.94
N LEU A 26 4.98 0.61 11.10
CA LEU A 26 4.76 2.04 11.06
C LEU A 26 4.09 2.45 12.37
N ASP A 27 4.64 3.43 13.07
CA ASP A 27 3.96 3.98 14.23
C ASP A 27 2.70 4.71 13.80
N LEU A 28 1.57 4.43 14.48
CA LEU A 28 0.31 5.12 14.26
C LEU A 28 0.55 6.64 14.22
N MET A 29 0.22 7.26 13.09
CA MET A 29 0.40 8.71 12.91
C MET A 29 -0.56 9.51 13.81
N PRO A 30 -0.18 10.73 14.23
CA PRO A 30 -1.14 11.65 14.81
C PRO A 30 -2.19 12.04 13.77
N ALA A 31 -3.43 12.27 14.24
CA ALA A 31 -4.49 12.72 13.35
C ALA A 31 -4.10 14.02 12.63
N PRO A 32 -4.50 14.18 11.36
CA PRO A 32 -4.32 15.44 10.63
C PRO A 32 -4.91 16.63 11.37
N ALA A 33 -4.25 17.80 11.28
CA ALA A 33 -4.63 19.02 12.00
C ALA A 33 -6.07 19.50 11.72
N VAL A 34 -6.68 19.09 10.62
CA VAL A 34 -8.10 19.39 10.30
C VAL A 34 -9.04 18.85 11.37
N TYR A 35 -8.66 17.81 12.11
CA TYR A 35 -9.47 17.24 13.19
C TYR A 35 -9.34 18.00 14.53
N GLU A 36 -8.32 18.83 14.68
CA GLU A 36 -8.16 19.68 15.87
C GLU A 36 -9.20 20.80 15.94
N GLN A 37 -9.77 21.17 14.81
CA GLN A 37 -10.74 22.27 14.70
C GLN A 37 -12.18 21.86 15.00
N GLY A 38 -12.43 20.57 15.26
CA GLY A 38 -13.73 20.07 15.74
C GLY A 38 -14.88 20.10 14.72
N GLU A 39 -14.65 20.62 13.52
CA GLU A 39 -15.69 20.83 12.51
C GLU A 39 -15.85 19.68 11.51
N THR A 40 -14.89 18.77 11.45
CA THR A 40 -14.96 17.64 10.52
C THR A 40 -15.34 16.39 11.29
N PRO A 41 -16.57 15.90 11.18
CA PRO A 41 -16.84 14.55 11.64
C PRO A 41 -16.00 13.61 10.77
N LEU A 42 -14.94 13.03 11.36
CA LEU A 42 -14.42 11.78 10.84
C LEU A 42 -15.64 10.90 10.62
N GLY A 43 -15.85 10.44 9.39
CA GLY A 43 -16.99 9.64 9.01
C GLY A 43 -17.35 8.65 10.11
N ARG A 44 -18.61 8.37 10.26
CA ARG A 44 -19.12 7.51 11.32
C ARG A 44 -18.26 6.24 11.33
N THR A 45 -17.53 6.05 12.41
CA THR A 45 -16.91 4.79 12.74
C THR A 45 -18.03 3.78 13.00
N ASP A 46 -18.64 3.28 11.92
CA ASP A 46 -19.32 2.02 12.04
C ASP A 46 -18.21 0.99 12.24
N ALA A 47 -18.11 0.48 13.46
CA ALA A 47 -17.22 -0.58 13.92
C ALA A 47 -17.30 -1.89 13.10
N ARG A 48 -17.91 -1.85 11.92
CA ARG A 48 -18.16 -2.97 11.00
C ARG A 48 -17.04 -3.21 10.01
N VAL A 49 -16.00 -2.36 10.01
CA VAL A 49 -14.87 -2.50 9.08
C VAL A 49 -13.74 -3.32 9.67
N ALA A 50 -13.61 -3.36 11.00
CA ALA A 50 -12.78 -4.36 11.65
C ALA A 50 -13.44 -5.73 11.44
N SER A 51 -12.71 -6.69 10.90
CA SER A 51 -13.17 -8.07 10.79
C SER A 51 -13.68 -8.51 12.16
N ALA A 52 -14.94 -8.91 12.23
CA ALA A 52 -15.61 -9.24 13.48
C ALA A 52 -14.79 -10.31 14.21
N GLY A 53 -14.08 -9.93 15.28
CA GLY A 53 -13.42 -10.83 16.22
C GLY A 53 -11.89 -10.83 16.26
N SER A 54 -11.16 -10.21 15.30
CA SER A 54 -9.68 -10.27 15.29
C SER A 54 -8.98 -8.96 15.67
N GLY A 55 -9.71 -7.84 15.76
CA GLY A 55 -9.08 -6.53 15.95
C GLY A 55 -8.25 -6.03 14.75
N ALA A 56 -8.04 -6.86 13.74
CA ALA A 56 -7.28 -6.52 12.54
C ALA A 56 -8.15 -5.79 11.50
N LEU A 57 -7.54 -4.84 10.78
CA LEU A 57 -8.14 -4.15 9.65
C LEU A 57 -7.78 -4.87 8.35
N ASP A 58 -8.78 -5.28 7.58
CA ASP A 58 -8.60 -5.84 6.24
C ASP A 58 -8.24 -4.73 5.24
N MET A 59 -6.97 -4.67 4.80
CA MET A 59 -6.50 -3.74 3.77
C MET A 59 -6.45 -4.43 2.41
N LEU A 60 -7.08 -3.85 1.39
CA LEU A 60 -6.98 -4.34 0.02
C LEU A 60 -5.64 -3.92 -0.59
N TYR A 61 -5.06 -4.82 -1.38
CA TYR A 61 -3.84 -4.51 -2.12
C TYR A 61 -3.90 -4.98 -3.56
N ALA A 62 -3.11 -4.34 -4.39
CA ALA A 62 -2.69 -4.81 -5.69
C ALA A 62 -1.18 -4.66 -5.81
N THR A 63 -0.51 -5.59 -6.47
CA THR A 63 0.94 -5.56 -6.64
C THR A 63 1.37 -6.18 -7.96
N ASN A 64 2.43 -5.63 -8.55
CA ASN A 64 3.17 -6.26 -9.64
C ASN A 64 4.58 -6.68 -9.20
N ARG A 65 4.76 -6.96 -7.90
CA ARG A 65 5.95 -7.60 -7.34
C ARG A 65 5.94 -9.09 -7.65
N ALA A 66 7.12 -9.69 -7.74
CA ALA A 66 7.24 -11.14 -7.79
C ALA A 66 6.92 -11.74 -6.40
N PRO A 67 6.24 -12.90 -6.33
CA PRO A 67 6.05 -13.61 -5.06
C PRO A 67 7.37 -13.95 -4.41
N ALA A 68 7.44 -13.85 -3.08
CA ALA A 68 8.63 -14.19 -2.30
C ALA A 68 8.87 -15.70 -2.17
N ALA A 69 7.87 -16.54 -2.45
CA ALA A 69 7.94 -18.00 -2.32
C ALA A 69 9.08 -18.69 -3.12
N LEU A 70 9.82 -17.91 -3.93
CA LEU A 70 11.00 -18.36 -4.68
C LEU A 70 12.30 -17.73 -4.16
N SER A 71 12.25 -16.87 -3.12
CA SER A 71 13.42 -16.30 -2.48
C SER A 71 13.55 -16.88 -1.08
N ASP A 72 14.76 -17.31 -0.71
CA ASP A 72 15.10 -17.72 0.66
C ASP A 72 15.25 -16.50 1.59
N ASP A 73 14.71 -15.34 1.20
CA ASP A 73 14.80 -14.10 1.96
C ASP A 73 13.68 -14.03 2.99
N GLU A 74 14.02 -14.35 4.24
CA GLU A 74 13.11 -14.24 5.38
C GLU A 74 12.63 -12.79 5.62
N ASP A 75 13.34 -11.81 5.03
CA ASP A 75 13.02 -10.39 5.13
C ASP A 75 11.91 -9.94 4.17
N GLU A 76 11.52 -10.77 3.19
CA GLU A 76 10.42 -10.50 2.26
C GLU A 76 9.41 -11.67 2.22
N PRO A 77 8.60 -11.88 3.28
CA PRO A 77 7.82 -13.11 3.44
C PRO A 77 6.66 -13.26 2.44
N TYR A 78 6.23 -12.20 1.77
CA TYR A 78 5.05 -12.22 0.89
C TYR A 78 5.39 -11.92 -0.57
N TYR A 79 6.00 -10.79 -0.82
CA TYR A 79 6.40 -10.34 -2.15
C TYR A 79 7.76 -9.66 -2.09
N SER A 80 8.60 -10.01 -3.05
CA SER A 80 9.96 -9.48 -3.15
C SER A 80 10.03 -8.06 -3.73
N GLY A 81 11.22 -7.45 -3.71
CA GLY A 81 11.52 -6.20 -4.42
C GLY A 81 11.65 -6.36 -5.93
N GLU A 82 11.53 -7.58 -6.48
CA GLU A 82 11.69 -7.85 -7.89
C GLU A 82 10.37 -7.66 -8.67
N ARG A 83 10.51 -7.40 -9.98
CA ARG A 83 9.38 -7.22 -10.90
C ARG A 83 8.69 -8.54 -11.18
N GLY A 84 7.39 -8.62 -10.92
CA GLY A 84 6.53 -9.68 -11.44
C GLY A 84 5.99 -9.34 -12.82
N TYR A 85 5.55 -10.37 -13.54
CA TYR A 85 4.95 -10.24 -14.87
C TYR A 85 3.46 -9.93 -14.82
N LEU A 86 2.81 -10.13 -13.67
CA LEU A 86 1.37 -10.12 -13.50
C LEU A 86 0.98 -9.20 -12.34
N VAL A 87 -0.23 -8.64 -12.41
CA VAL A 87 -0.81 -7.91 -11.30
C VAL A 87 -1.61 -8.88 -10.43
N ARG A 88 -1.21 -8.96 -9.17
CA ARG A 88 -1.84 -9.77 -8.14
C ARG A 88 -2.66 -8.90 -7.21
N VAL A 89 -3.76 -9.40 -6.74
CA VAL A 89 -4.70 -8.70 -5.85
C VAL A 89 -5.04 -9.56 -4.64
N GLY A 90 -5.36 -8.90 -3.53
CA GLY A 90 -5.71 -9.62 -2.31
C GLY A 90 -6.00 -8.70 -1.14
N LYS A 91 -5.93 -9.28 0.06
CA LYS A 91 -6.14 -8.61 1.35
C LYS A 91 -4.98 -8.88 2.29
N ALA A 92 -4.69 -7.90 3.13
CA ALA A 92 -3.75 -8.01 4.22
C ALA A 92 -4.43 -7.62 5.54
N ASP A 93 -4.12 -8.36 6.58
CA ASP A 93 -4.57 -8.07 7.94
C ASP A 93 -3.58 -7.11 8.60
N ILE A 94 -4.05 -5.95 9.04
CA ILE A 94 -3.25 -4.93 9.71
C ILE A 94 -3.63 -4.89 11.19
N SER A 95 -2.65 -5.05 12.06
CA SER A 95 -2.81 -5.07 13.52
C SER A 95 -1.82 -4.15 14.22
N PHE A 96 -2.02 -3.91 15.53
CA PHE A 96 -1.14 -3.10 16.38
C PHE A 96 -0.11 -3.97 17.12
N GLY A 97 0.63 -4.81 16.40
CA GLY A 97 1.62 -5.70 16.98
C GLY A 97 0.99 -6.63 18.02
N ASP A 98 1.67 -6.77 19.16
CA ASP A 98 1.20 -7.62 20.27
C ASP A 98 0.20 -6.88 21.21
N SER A 99 -0.28 -5.69 20.83
CA SER A 99 -1.23 -4.94 21.64
C SER A 99 -2.67 -5.29 21.28
N ASP A 100 -3.53 -5.40 22.31
CA ASP A 100 -4.98 -5.62 22.15
C ASP A 100 -5.74 -4.34 21.75
N ILE A 101 -5.04 -3.34 21.19
CA ILE A 101 -5.64 -2.07 20.81
C ILE A 101 -6.55 -2.27 19.61
N THR A 102 -7.77 -1.81 19.72
CA THR A 102 -8.75 -1.77 18.63
C THR A 102 -8.56 -0.54 17.74
N TRP A 103 -9.04 -0.57 16.51
CA TRP A 103 -9.01 0.59 15.62
C TRP A 103 -9.83 1.78 16.13
N ASP A 104 -10.91 1.56 16.92
CA ASP A 104 -11.63 2.62 17.61
C ASP A 104 -10.80 3.29 18.70
N GLU A 105 -9.99 2.51 19.39
CA GLU A 105 -9.06 3.01 20.40
C GLU A 105 -7.87 3.74 19.77
N ALA A 106 -7.32 3.19 18.69
CA ALA A 106 -6.28 3.83 17.86
C ALA A 106 -6.72 5.21 17.39
N ARG A 107 -7.99 5.37 16.99
CA ARG A 107 -8.56 6.66 16.61
C ARG A 107 -8.56 7.65 17.76
N ARG A 108 -8.99 7.23 18.95
CA ARG A 108 -8.97 8.09 20.15
C ARG A 108 -7.54 8.50 20.49
N ILE A 109 -6.59 7.55 20.43
CA ILE A 109 -5.19 7.80 20.70
C ILE A 109 -4.59 8.78 19.69
N SER A 110 -4.86 8.62 18.39
CA SER A 110 -4.32 9.50 17.36
C SER A 110 -4.82 10.96 17.45
N LEU A 111 -5.96 11.20 18.11
CA LEU A 111 -6.49 12.54 18.39
C LEU A 111 -5.82 13.22 19.61
N LEU A 112 -5.05 12.48 20.41
CA LEU A 112 -4.38 13.04 21.57
C LEU A 112 -3.15 13.84 21.16
N LYS A 113 -2.97 15.04 21.71
CA LYS A 113 -1.77 15.85 21.54
C LYS A 113 -0.52 15.19 22.14
N ASN A 114 -0.67 14.59 23.33
CA ASN A 114 0.39 13.84 24.02
C ASN A 114 -0.03 12.38 24.08
N ARG A 115 0.53 11.57 23.20
CA ARG A 115 0.25 10.13 23.16
C ARG A 115 1.05 9.38 24.23
N PRO A 116 0.44 8.39 24.91
CA PRO A 116 1.08 7.68 26.04
C PRO A 116 2.20 6.70 25.62
N GLY A 117 2.45 6.51 24.32
CA GLY A 117 3.47 5.57 23.83
C GLY A 117 3.54 5.48 22.31
N SER A 118 4.26 4.49 21.84
CA SER A 118 4.35 4.06 20.44
C SER A 118 3.29 2.97 20.18
N PHE A 119 2.69 3.03 19.01
CA PHE A 119 1.63 2.10 18.60
C PHE A 119 1.97 1.56 17.21
N PRO A 120 2.89 0.58 17.13
CA PRO A 120 3.37 0.07 15.87
C PRO A 120 2.28 -0.73 15.14
N LEU A 121 2.02 -0.35 13.91
CA LEU A 121 1.21 -1.09 12.95
C LEU A 121 2.08 -2.12 12.24
N GLN A 122 1.56 -3.30 12.05
CA GLN A 122 2.21 -4.38 11.30
C GLN A 122 1.23 -5.14 10.42
N VAL A 123 1.75 -5.74 9.34
CA VAL A 123 1.03 -6.72 8.55
C VAL A 123 1.10 -8.06 9.27
N SER A 124 -0.02 -8.56 9.76
CA SER A 124 -0.11 -9.83 10.50
C SER A 124 -0.50 -11.02 9.62
N GLY A 125 -0.96 -10.77 8.40
CA GLY A 125 -1.29 -11.81 7.43
C GLY A 125 -1.57 -11.24 6.06
N VAL A 126 -1.31 -12.04 5.00
CA VAL A 126 -1.59 -11.69 3.62
C VAL A 126 -2.31 -12.84 2.94
N ARG A 127 -3.40 -12.53 2.26
CA ARG A 127 -4.20 -13.50 1.49
C ARG A 127 -4.32 -13.00 0.05
N GLU A 128 -3.63 -13.65 -0.87
CA GLU A 128 -3.81 -13.40 -2.30
C GLU A 128 -5.19 -13.93 -2.74
N ALA A 129 -5.98 -13.07 -3.36
CA ALA A 129 -7.25 -13.45 -3.99
C ALA A 129 -7.03 -13.96 -5.42
N GLY A 130 -5.97 -13.53 -6.08
CA GLY A 130 -5.61 -14.01 -7.41
C GLY A 130 -4.91 -12.98 -8.29
N ILE A 131 -4.96 -13.23 -9.58
CA ILE A 131 -4.25 -12.49 -10.62
C ILE A 131 -5.27 -11.80 -11.54
N LEU A 132 -5.00 -10.56 -11.94
CA LEU A 132 -5.78 -9.90 -12.97
C LEU A 132 -5.44 -10.52 -14.34
N ALA A 133 -6.40 -11.24 -14.96
CA ALA A 133 -6.20 -11.85 -16.28
C ALA A 133 -5.83 -10.81 -17.35
N SER A 134 -6.35 -9.58 -17.23
CA SER A 134 -5.99 -8.44 -18.09
C SER A 134 -4.54 -7.99 -17.97
N SER A 135 -3.80 -8.48 -16.96
CA SER A 135 -2.37 -8.21 -16.79
C SER A 135 -1.44 -9.16 -17.54
N VAL A 136 -1.98 -10.20 -18.20
CA VAL A 136 -1.21 -11.04 -19.10
C VAL A 136 -0.80 -10.22 -20.34
N SER A 137 0.47 -10.32 -20.71
CA SER A 137 1.05 -9.60 -21.85
C SER A 137 1.93 -10.51 -22.69
N VAL A 138 2.43 -10.02 -23.81
CA VAL A 138 3.39 -10.73 -24.67
C VAL A 138 4.73 -11.04 -23.97
N PHE A 139 5.01 -10.37 -22.86
CA PHE A 139 6.20 -10.60 -22.03
C PHE A 139 5.95 -11.60 -20.90
N THR A 140 4.72 -12.02 -20.68
CA THR A 140 4.37 -13.00 -19.64
C THR A 140 4.82 -14.40 -20.11
N PRO A 141 5.64 -15.13 -19.32
CA PRO A 141 6.02 -16.51 -19.66
C PRO A 141 4.78 -17.38 -19.90
N ALA A 142 4.84 -18.26 -20.89
CA ALA A 142 3.67 -19.03 -21.32
C ALA A 142 3.12 -19.97 -20.23
N ASP A 143 3.99 -20.53 -19.42
CA ASP A 143 3.64 -21.35 -18.26
C ASP A 143 2.90 -20.53 -17.19
N MET A 144 3.33 -19.30 -16.92
CA MET A 144 2.61 -18.38 -16.03
C MET A 144 1.28 -17.95 -16.61
N ALA A 145 1.23 -17.59 -17.90
CA ALA A 145 -0.01 -17.19 -18.55
C ALA A 145 -1.07 -18.29 -18.51
N ALA A 146 -0.66 -19.55 -18.63
CA ALA A 146 -1.55 -20.71 -18.61
C ALA A 146 -2.16 -20.99 -17.22
N THR A 147 -1.58 -20.45 -16.16
CA THR A 147 -2.10 -20.62 -14.77
C THR A 147 -3.05 -19.51 -14.32
N VAL A 148 -3.22 -18.47 -15.14
CA VAL A 148 -4.07 -17.34 -14.77
C VAL A 148 -5.55 -17.74 -14.86
N ASP A 149 -6.23 -17.60 -13.73
CA ASP A 149 -7.67 -17.79 -13.58
C ASP A 149 -8.29 -16.43 -13.17
N ASP A 150 -9.32 -15.98 -13.85
CA ASP A 150 -9.99 -14.71 -13.56
C ASP A 150 -11.01 -14.78 -12.41
N ARG A 151 -11.42 -15.99 -12.00
CA ARG A 151 -12.38 -16.18 -10.89
C ARG A 151 -11.93 -15.55 -9.57
N PRO A 152 -10.66 -15.66 -9.15
CA PRO A 152 -10.18 -15.00 -7.93
C PRO A 152 -10.27 -13.47 -7.99
N ALA A 153 -10.10 -12.86 -9.17
CA ALA A 153 -10.28 -11.42 -9.34
C ALA A 153 -11.73 -11.00 -9.07
N HIS A 154 -12.71 -11.85 -9.38
CA HIS A 154 -14.11 -11.62 -9.02
C HIS A 154 -14.34 -11.63 -7.50
N GLU A 155 -13.56 -12.39 -6.72
CA GLU A 155 -13.61 -12.32 -5.26
C GLU A 155 -13.13 -10.97 -4.75
N PHE A 156 -12.06 -10.47 -5.32
CA PHE A 156 -11.57 -9.13 -5.02
C PHE A 156 -12.62 -8.05 -5.33
N VAL A 157 -13.33 -8.16 -6.46
CA VAL A 157 -14.46 -7.27 -6.80
C VAL A 157 -15.55 -7.35 -5.74
N ARG A 158 -15.97 -8.57 -5.33
CA ARG A 158 -17.00 -8.72 -4.29
C ARG A 158 -16.63 -8.03 -2.97
N GLU A 159 -15.35 -8.09 -2.59
CA GLU A 159 -14.86 -7.38 -1.40
C GLU A 159 -14.96 -5.85 -1.56
N ILE A 160 -14.61 -5.33 -2.73
CA ILE A 160 -14.76 -3.91 -3.05
C ILE A 160 -16.25 -3.52 -2.99
N GLU A 161 -17.10 -4.25 -3.68
CA GLU A 161 -18.56 -4.00 -3.72
C GLU A 161 -19.18 -4.03 -2.31
N ALA A 162 -18.76 -4.97 -1.47
CA ALA A 162 -19.23 -5.05 -0.09
C ALA A 162 -18.83 -3.80 0.72
N ARG A 163 -17.67 -3.19 0.45
CA ARG A 163 -17.24 -1.93 1.08
C ARG A 163 -18.02 -0.74 0.54
N LEU A 164 -18.14 -0.65 -0.79
CA LEU A 164 -18.91 0.40 -1.43
C LEU A 164 -20.38 0.36 -1.00
N ALA A 165 -20.98 -0.83 -0.84
CA ALA A 165 -22.36 -0.97 -0.39
C ALA A 165 -22.60 -0.40 1.02
N ARG A 166 -21.61 -0.49 1.90
CA ARG A 166 -21.69 0.03 3.29
C ARG A 166 -21.32 1.51 3.42
N SER A 167 -20.64 2.07 2.41
CA SER A 167 -20.17 3.44 2.41
C SER A 167 -21.21 4.42 1.85
N PRO A 168 -21.35 5.63 2.40
CA PRO A 168 -22.17 6.68 1.81
C PRO A 168 -21.58 7.21 0.49
N VAL A 169 -20.28 7.06 0.28
CA VAL A 169 -19.58 7.43 -0.95
C VAL A 169 -19.16 6.19 -1.72
N LYS A 170 -19.39 6.19 -3.05
CA LYS A 170 -19.05 5.08 -3.94
C LYS A 170 -17.70 5.31 -4.60
N ASP A 171 -16.70 5.63 -3.78
CA ASP A 171 -15.36 6.00 -4.20
C ASP A 171 -14.36 4.88 -3.93
N ILE A 172 -13.43 4.68 -4.86
CA ILE A 172 -12.22 3.88 -4.65
C ILE A 172 -11.03 4.82 -4.49
N PHE A 173 -10.21 4.59 -3.49
CA PHE A 173 -8.95 5.29 -3.26
C PHE A 173 -7.79 4.34 -3.49
N ILE A 174 -6.79 4.77 -4.26
CA ILE A 174 -5.58 3.99 -4.54
C ILE A 174 -4.37 4.77 -4.06
N TYR A 175 -3.60 4.19 -3.14
CA TYR A 175 -2.33 4.74 -2.71
C TYR A 175 -1.17 4.09 -3.47
N VAL A 176 -0.30 4.90 -4.07
CA VAL A 176 0.89 4.49 -4.83
C VAL A 176 2.12 5.05 -4.14
N HIS A 177 2.89 4.17 -3.52
CA HIS A 177 4.02 4.53 -2.67
C HIS A 177 5.24 5.06 -3.45
N GLY A 178 6.19 5.58 -2.70
CA GLY A 178 7.42 6.14 -3.22
C GLY A 178 8.54 5.11 -3.47
N TYR A 179 9.73 5.62 -3.50
CA TYR A 179 10.99 4.90 -3.65
C TYR A 179 11.44 4.26 -2.32
N LYS A 180 12.23 3.18 -2.40
CA LYS A 180 12.85 2.49 -1.26
C LYS A 180 11.85 1.94 -0.24
N VAL A 181 10.85 1.22 -0.72
CA VAL A 181 9.74 0.70 0.07
C VAL A 181 9.57 -0.80 -0.19
N ASN A 182 9.38 -1.60 0.87
CA ASN A 182 9.03 -3.01 0.79
C ASN A 182 7.52 -3.20 0.48
N PHE A 183 7.05 -4.46 0.47
CA PHE A 183 5.65 -4.74 0.16
C PHE A 183 4.69 -4.24 1.25
N GLU A 184 5.05 -4.37 2.53
CA GLU A 184 4.19 -4.12 3.68
C GLU A 184 3.93 -2.63 3.92
N ASN A 185 4.95 -1.80 3.78
CA ASN A 185 4.87 -0.37 4.12
C ASN A 185 3.70 0.38 3.45
N PRO A 186 3.43 0.26 2.12
CA PRO A 186 2.28 0.94 1.52
C PRO A 186 0.93 0.45 2.04
N LEU A 187 0.84 -0.78 2.54
CA LEU A 187 -0.37 -1.29 3.17
C LEU A 187 -0.63 -0.59 4.50
N LEU A 188 0.43 -0.41 5.30
CA LEU A 188 0.35 0.31 6.58
C LEU A 188 -0.03 1.77 6.38
N VAL A 189 0.62 2.48 5.45
CA VAL A 189 0.28 3.87 5.12
C VAL A 189 -1.16 3.99 4.60
N ALA A 190 -1.57 3.10 3.71
CA ALA A 190 -2.92 3.10 3.15
C ALA A 190 -3.99 2.84 4.23
N SER A 191 -3.70 1.96 5.21
CA SER A 191 -4.62 1.68 6.31
C SER A 191 -4.82 2.90 7.22
N GLU A 192 -3.76 3.67 7.52
CA GLU A 192 -3.87 4.92 8.26
C GLU A 192 -4.62 6.00 7.49
N MET A 193 -4.36 6.13 6.17
CA MET A 193 -5.11 7.07 5.34
C MET A 193 -6.60 6.72 5.35
N TRP A 194 -6.94 5.44 5.19
CA TRP A 194 -8.33 5.00 5.22
C TRP A 194 -8.97 5.19 6.60
N HIS A 195 -8.21 4.94 7.66
CA HIS A 195 -8.62 5.22 9.05
C HIS A 195 -9.02 6.69 9.23
N PHE A 196 -8.16 7.63 8.77
CA PHE A 196 -8.47 9.07 8.86
C PHE A 196 -9.54 9.54 7.87
N LEU A 197 -9.85 8.79 6.83
CA LEU A 197 -11.02 9.02 5.98
C LEU A 197 -12.32 8.41 6.54
N GLY A 198 -12.27 7.87 7.78
CA GLY A 198 -13.45 7.29 8.43
C GLY A 198 -13.89 5.98 7.81
N TYR A 199 -13.02 5.28 7.11
CA TYR A 199 -13.26 4.02 6.41
C TYR A 199 -14.34 4.12 5.30
N GLU A 200 -14.52 5.32 4.76
CA GLU A 200 -15.43 5.53 3.64
C GLU A 200 -14.81 5.01 2.33
N GLY A 201 -15.69 4.53 1.43
CA GLY A 201 -15.30 3.94 0.17
C GLY A 201 -14.51 2.64 0.31
N ALA A 202 -13.77 2.28 -0.74
CA ALA A 202 -12.83 1.18 -0.74
C ALA A 202 -11.40 1.71 -0.93
N PHE A 203 -10.46 1.30 -0.08
CA PHE A 203 -9.07 1.74 -0.15
C PHE A 203 -8.17 0.59 -0.59
N ILE A 204 -7.29 0.84 -1.56
CA ILE A 204 -6.37 -0.13 -2.16
C ILE A 204 -4.95 0.41 -2.09
N ALA A 205 -4.02 -0.38 -1.55
CA ALA A 205 -2.60 -0.11 -1.65
C ALA A 205 -2.04 -0.70 -2.95
N PHE A 206 -1.47 0.11 -3.84
CA PHE A 206 -0.73 -0.39 -4.99
C PHE A 206 0.75 -0.47 -4.65
N SER A 207 1.22 -1.69 -4.32
CA SER A 207 2.61 -1.95 -3.96
C SER A 207 3.43 -2.34 -5.19
N TRP A 208 4.06 -1.35 -5.83
CA TRP A 208 4.95 -1.60 -6.96
C TRP A 208 6.38 -1.99 -6.50
N PRO A 209 7.16 -2.77 -7.32
CA PRO A 209 8.46 -3.29 -6.90
C PRO A 209 9.55 -2.21 -6.88
N SER A 210 9.54 -1.34 -5.85
CA SER A 210 10.66 -0.47 -5.53
C SER A 210 11.69 -1.25 -4.72
N THR A 211 12.96 -0.96 -4.97
CA THR A 211 14.08 -1.66 -4.32
C THR A 211 14.45 -0.96 -3.01
N PRO A 212 14.51 -1.67 -1.87
CA PRO A 212 14.85 -1.05 -0.58
C PRO A 212 16.35 -0.68 -0.44
N ALA A 213 17.07 -0.42 -1.56
CA ALA A 213 18.48 -0.08 -1.59
C ALA A 213 18.75 1.34 -2.12
N ARG A 214 19.73 2.03 -1.52
CA ARG A 214 20.05 3.44 -1.84
C ARG A 214 20.49 3.69 -3.29
N LEU A 215 21.22 2.76 -3.88
CA LEU A 215 21.76 2.91 -5.23
C LEU A 215 20.81 2.42 -6.32
N ALA A 216 19.65 1.91 -5.95
CA ALA A 216 18.66 1.37 -6.88
C ALA A 216 17.77 2.43 -7.55
N TYR A 217 17.99 3.73 -7.30
CA TYR A 217 17.16 4.81 -7.82
C TYR A 217 16.99 4.75 -9.35
N MET A 218 18.07 4.46 -10.10
CA MET A 218 17.99 4.33 -11.56
C MET A 218 17.18 3.10 -11.97
N LYS A 219 17.35 1.96 -11.29
CA LYS A 219 16.54 0.74 -11.49
C LYS A 219 15.06 1.04 -11.20
N ASP A 220 14.78 1.78 -10.15
CA ASP A 220 13.42 2.09 -9.73
C ASP A 220 12.72 3.09 -10.68
N ILE A 221 13.45 3.97 -11.36
CA ILE A 221 12.87 4.82 -12.42
C ILE A 221 12.30 3.96 -13.57
N GLU A 222 13.05 2.95 -14.01
CA GLU A 222 12.56 2.02 -15.04
C GLU A 222 11.43 1.15 -14.51
N THR A 223 11.55 0.67 -13.27
CA THR A 223 10.52 -0.12 -12.61
C THR A 223 9.21 0.66 -12.48
N ALA A 224 9.26 1.95 -12.15
CA ALA A 224 8.09 2.81 -12.11
C ALA A 224 7.37 2.87 -13.46
N ARG A 225 8.11 2.93 -14.58
CA ARG A 225 7.52 2.90 -15.93
C ARG A 225 6.80 1.58 -16.24
N VAL A 226 7.42 0.46 -15.89
CA VAL A 226 6.81 -0.87 -16.07
C VAL A 226 5.58 -1.00 -15.17
N SER A 227 5.67 -0.53 -13.93
CA SER A 227 4.57 -0.60 -12.96
C SER A 227 3.37 0.28 -13.36
N ALA A 228 3.60 1.32 -14.14
CA ALA A 228 2.52 2.15 -14.69
C ALA A 228 1.57 1.33 -15.57
N TRP A 229 2.09 0.36 -16.34
CA TRP A 229 1.24 -0.56 -17.10
C TRP A 229 0.38 -1.41 -16.18
N GLY A 230 0.95 -1.94 -15.10
CA GLY A 230 0.21 -2.72 -14.10
C GLY A 230 -0.90 -1.89 -13.42
N LEU A 231 -0.59 -0.65 -13.03
CA LEU A 231 -1.58 0.26 -12.45
C LEU A 231 -2.70 0.56 -13.46
N ARG A 232 -2.38 0.76 -14.75
CA ARG A 232 -3.40 0.96 -15.80
C ARG A 232 -4.34 -0.23 -15.91
N ARG A 233 -3.82 -1.48 -15.89
CA ARG A 233 -4.65 -2.68 -15.90
C ARG A 233 -5.57 -2.75 -14.68
N LEU A 234 -5.07 -2.38 -13.51
CA LEU A 234 -5.89 -2.28 -12.30
C LEU A 234 -7.00 -1.24 -12.46
N LEU A 235 -6.69 -0.04 -12.95
CA LEU A 235 -7.70 1.02 -13.14
C LEU A 235 -8.79 0.61 -14.13
N GLU A 236 -8.41 0.04 -15.29
CA GLU A 236 -9.35 -0.46 -16.29
C GLU A 236 -10.24 -1.58 -15.73
N PHE A 237 -9.65 -2.48 -14.91
CA PHE A 237 -10.39 -3.54 -14.24
C PHE A 237 -11.40 -2.96 -13.24
N LEU A 238 -10.97 -2.07 -12.35
CA LEU A 238 -11.85 -1.46 -11.35
C LEU A 238 -12.99 -0.66 -12.01
N ALA A 239 -12.68 0.14 -13.04
CA ALA A 239 -13.67 0.94 -13.75
C ALA A 239 -14.72 0.09 -14.48
N ARG A 240 -14.38 -1.13 -14.91
CA ARG A 240 -15.27 -2.02 -15.63
C ARG A 240 -16.07 -2.94 -14.71
N GLU A 241 -15.45 -3.42 -13.64
CA GLU A 241 -15.98 -4.52 -12.82
C GLU A 241 -16.61 -4.05 -11.50
N THR A 242 -16.51 -2.75 -11.16
CA THR A 242 -17.08 -2.23 -9.90
C THR A 242 -18.11 -1.14 -10.13
N SER A 243 -18.99 -0.94 -9.12
CA SER A 243 -19.99 0.13 -9.09
C SER A 243 -19.43 1.47 -8.60
N ALA A 244 -18.11 1.63 -8.55
CA ALA A 244 -17.48 2.85 -8.09
C ALA A 244 -17.83 4.03 -9.02
N GLU A 245 -18.21 5.15 -8.41
CA GLU A 245 -18.50 6.40 -9.15
C GLU A 245 -17.23 7.18 -9.46
N ARG A 246 -16.21 7.06 -8.61
CA ARG A 246 -14.93 7.76 -8.73
C ARG A 246 -13.77 6.89 -8.27
N ILE A 247 -12.63 7.05 -8.93
CA ILE A 247 -11.36 6.47 -8.51
C ILE A 247 -10.37 7.59 -8.25
N HIS A 248 -9.94 7.72 -7.00
CA HIS A 248 -8.96 8.68 -6.56
C HIS A 248 -7.59 8.02 -6.45
N ILE A 249 -6.55 8.67 -6.94
CA ILE A 249 -5.19 8.14 -6.89
C ILE A 249 -4.29 9.10 -6.12
N VAL A 250 -3.65 8.59 -5.07
CA VAL A 250 -2.68 9.32 -4.26
C VAL A 250 -1.30 8.77 -4.54
N GLY A 251 -0.49 9.49 -5.31
CA GLY A 251 0.90 9.13 -5.59
C GLY A 251 1.86 9.86 -4.67
N TYR A 252 2.75 9.13 -3.99
CA TYR A 252 3.79 9.72 -3.16
C TYR A 252 5.16 9.61 -3.81
N SER A 253 5.93 10.73 -3.86
CA SER A 253 7.31 10.75 -4.34
C SER A 253 7.48 10.05 -5.71
N ALA A 254 8.28 8.99 -5.82
CA ALA A 254 8.44 8.21 -7.06
C ALA A 254 7.14 7.57 -7.54
N GLY A 255 6.16 7.32 -6.66
CA GLY A 255 4.82 6.87 -7.03
C GLY A 255 4.06 7.85 -7.92
N THR A 256 4.34 9.15 -7.81
CA THR A 256 3.77 10.15 -8.74
C THR A 256 4.18 9.90 -10.18
N ARG A 257 5.39 9.38 -10.41
CA ARG A 257 5.85 8.99 -11.75
C ARG A 257 5.08 7.78 -12.28
N VAL A 258 4.81 6.77 -11.41
CA VAL A 258 3.95 5.65 -11.78
C VAL A 258 2.59 6.17 -12.22
N VAL A 259 1.95 7.03 -11.41
CA VAL A 259 0.63 7.61 -11.68
C VAL A 259 0.62 8.41 -12.99
N LEU A 260 1.53 9.39 -13.14
CA LEU A 260 1.58 10.24 -14.33
C LEU A 260 1.91 9.48 -15.64
N THR A 261 2.60 8.34 -15.53
CA THR A 261 2.85 7.50 -16.71
C THR A 261 1.66 6.58 -17.02
N THR A 262 0.81 6.31 -16.02
CA THR A 262 -0.41 5.51 -16.17
C THR A 262 -1.51 6.28 -16.91
N LEU A 263 -1.70 7.55 -16.57
CA LEU A 263 -2.72 8.45 -17.16
C LEU A 263 -2.33 8.92 -18.56
#